data_c402a43f6278c2b58d6d3f2ef16a6647
#
_entry.id   c402a43f6278c2b58d6d3f2ef16a6647
#
_cell.length_a   1.000
_cell.length_b   1.000
_cell.length_c   1.000
_cell.angle_alpha   90.00
_cell.angle_beta   90.00
_cell.angle_gamma   90.00
#
_symmetry.space_group_name_H-M   'P 1'
#
loop_
_entity.id
_entity.type
_entity.pdbx_description
1 polymer ?
#
loop_
_entity_poly.entity_id
_entity_poly.type
_entity_poly.pdbx_seq_one_letter_code
_entity_poly.pdbx_strand_id
1 'polypeptide(L)'
;KTTSTYTVACQQLLNPIAGSDVSFKEEWWNEWEIRPYTLNAYIMCDPAHSRKKGSNRTAIAVVGIDANYNKFLLDGVCHRLSLSERWEALKMFRTKWKRAPGIREVKIGYERYGAQSDIEHFKEMMRIDGSSFPVYELNWTGGGGSQSKQDRIQRLEPDLKDGSFFFPFPTDEKRLTSHQKDYKIKKQEFLISKKILRKNEEGKVYDLVDWVKKNEYMLFPTIHPDFLDALSRIYDMDAMPPISRTRRSLEPDAEARY
;
A
#
# COMPACT_ATOMS: atom_id res chain seq x y z
N LYS A 1 45.04 6.48 8.22
CA LYS A 1 43.82 6.58 7.36
C LYS A 1 42.69 5.92 8.12
N THR A 2 41.75 6.71 8.60
CA THR A 2 40.58 6.21 9.34
C THR A 2 39.64 5.56 8.35
N THR A 3 39.50 4.25 8.40
CA THR A 3 38.54 3.50 7.57
C THR A 3 37.13 3.70 8.15
N SER A 4 36.15 4.05 7.33
CA SER A 4 34.78 4.27 7.80
C SER A 4 34.19 2.97 8.40
N THR A 5 33.34 3.11 9.42
CA THR A 5 32.63 1.97 10.05
C THR A 5 31.85 1.14 9.03
N TYR A 6 31.29 1.79 8.00
CA TYR A 6 30.63 1.12 6.89
C TYR A 6 31.58 0.23 6.09
N THR A 7 32.78 0.74 5.74
CA THR A 7 33.78 -0.04 5.00
C THR A 7 34.27 -1.26 5.80
N VAL A 8 34.45 -1.11 7.12
CA VAL A 8 34.81 -2.21 8.02
C VAL A 8 33.69 -3.25 8.07
N ALA A 9 32.42 -2.81 8.20
CA ALA A 9 31.28 -3.70 8.25
C ALA A 9 31.08 -4.47 6.93
N CYS A 10 31.21 -3.81 5.78
CA CYS A 10 31.10 -4.45 4.48
C CYS A 10 32.24 -5.45 4.20
N GLN A 11 33.47 -5.10 4.57
CA GLN A 11 34.65 -5.89 4.22
C GLN A 11 34.97 -7.00 5.23
N GLN A 12 34.75 -6.76 6.51
CA GLN A 12 35.13 -7.72 7.56
C GLN A 12 33.98 -8.57 8.05
N LEU A 13 32.75 -8.01 8.10
CA LEU A 13 31.55 -8.71 8.62
C LEU A 13 30.64 -9.23 7.51
N LEU A 14 30.97 -8.98 6.25
CA LEU A 14 30.13 -9.30 5.08
C LEU A 14 28.68 -8.76 5.23
N ASN A 15 28.51 -7.69 5.98
CA ASN A 15 27.24 -7.04 6.23
C ASN A 15 27.23 -5.64 5.58
N PRO A 16 26.71 -5.51 4.35
CA PRO A 16 26.70 -4.22 3.63
C PRO A 16 25.78 -3.18 4.26
N ILE A 17 24.94 -3.57 5.20
CA ILE A 17 23.95 -2.70 5.86
C ILE A 17 24.48 -2.16 7.18
N ALA A 18 25.43 -2.85 7.82
CA ALA A 18 25.99 -2.42 9.09
C ALA A 18 26.78 -1.10 8.93
N GLY A 19 26.27 -0.02 9.52
CA GLY A 19 26.87 1.32 9.49
C GLY A 19 26.37 2.23 8.37
N SER A 20 25.40 1.81 7.53
CA SER A 20 24.59 2.73 6.76
C SER A 20 23.55 3.37 7.68
N ASP A 21 23.23 4.65 7.45
CA ASP A 21 22.07 5.29 8.07
C ASP A 21 20.80 4.69 7.40
N VAL A 22 20.45 3.46 7.82
CA VAL A 22 19.21 2.83 7.40
C VAL A 22 18.08 3.64 8.01
N SER A 23 17.25 4.27 7.17
CA SER A 23 16.18 5.14 7.65
C SER A 23 15.10 4.35 8.37
N PHE A 24 14.78 3.12 7.93
CA PHE A 24 13.74 2.30 8.52
C PHE A 24 14.34 1.17 9.37
N LYS A 25 13.90 1.10 10.62
CA LYS A 25 14.37 0.07 11.56
C LYS A 25 13.41 -1.13 11.52
N GLU A 26 13.94 -2.34 11.75
CA GLU A 26 13.13 -3.54 11.79
C GLU A 26 12.06 -3.49 12.90
N GLU A 27 12.34 -2.87 14.02
CA GLU A 27 11.42 -2.67 15.15
C GLU A 27 10.21 -1.79 14.82
N TRP A 28 10.25 -1.02 13.72
CA TRP A 28 9.13 -0.20 13.25
C TRP A 28 8.24 -0.91 12.24
N TRP A 29 8.55 -2.18 11.94
CA TRP A 29 7.71 -3.03 11.09
C TRP A 29 6.57 -3.60 11.90
N ASN A 30 5.46 -2.85 11.99
CA ASN A 30 4.26 -3.27 12.71
C ASN A 30 3.40 -4.17 11.84
N GLU A 31 2.81 -5.18 12.44
CA GLU A 31 2.01 -6.18 11.72
C GLU A 31 0.58 -6.22 12.23
N TRP A 32 -0.36 -6.54 11.35
CA TRP A 32 -1.75 -6.75 11.70
C TRP A 32 -2.22 -8.16 11.33
N GLU A 33 -2.98 -8.79 12.21
CA GLU A 33 -3.61 -10.08 11.99
C GLU A 33 -5.08 -9.94 11.60
N ILE A 34 -5.78 -9.00 12.23
CA ILE A 34 -7.19 -8.69 12.01
C ILE A 34 -7.31 -7.19 11.78
N ARG A 35 -7.74 -6.79 10.58
CA ARG A 35 -7.94 -5.38 10.28
C ARG A 35 -9.22 -4.83 10.93
N PRO A 36 -9.30 -3.54 11.19
CA PRO A 36 -10.55 -2.89 11.56
C PRO A 36 -11.66 -3.17 10.53
N TYR A 37 -12.89 -3.31 11.02
CA TYR A 37 -14.02 -3.55 10.13
C TYR A 37 -14.24 -2.39 9.16
N THR A 38 -14.27 -1.17 9.69
CA THR A 38 -14.57 0.02 8.90
C THR A 38 -13.30 0.73 8.46
N LEU A 39 -13.08 0.82 7.15
CA LEU A 39 -11.96 1.48 6.52
C LEU A 39 -12.41 2.28 5.29
N ASN A 40 -11.67 3.34 4.95
CA ASN A 40 -11.57 3.86 3.59
C ASN A 40 -10.34 3.26 2.93
N ALA A 41 -10.46 2.82 1.68
CA ALA A 41 -9.36 2.20 0.93
C ALA A 41 -8.83 3.16 -0.15
N TYR A 42 -7.51 3.22 -0.26
CA TYR A 42 -6.79 4.06 -1.22
C TYR A 42 -5.87 3.17 -2.05
N ILE A 43 -5.97 3.29 -3.36
CA ILE A 43 -5.17 2.54 -4.33
C ILE A 43 -4.22 3.54 -4.97
N MET A 44 -2.93 3.44 -4.70
CA MET A 44 -1.91 4.32 -5.25
C MET A 44 -1.10 3.56 -6.29
N CYS A 45 -0.93 4.14 -7.46
CA CYS A 45 -0.14 3.58 -8.54
C CYS A 45 1.03 4.50 -8.91
N ASP A 46 2.24 3.95 -8.80
CA ASP A 46 3.47 4.51 -9.36
C ASP A 46 3.82 3.72 -10.63
N PRO A 47 3.57 4.28 -11.83
CA PRO A 47 3.79 3.58 -13.09
C PRO A 47 5.25 3.62 -13.52
N ALA A 48 5.79 2.49 -13.96
CA ALA A 48 7.10 2.45 -14.62
C ALA A 48 7.02 2.94 -16.07
N HIS A 49 8.07 3.66 -16.51
CA HIS A 49 8.17 4.14 -17.91
C HIS A 49 8.43 3.03 -18.93
N SER A 50 9.05 1.92 -18.51
CA SER A 50 9.56 0.91 -19.41
C SER A 50 9.38 -0.49 -18.84
N ARG A 51 9.11 -1.46 -19.74
CA ARG A 51 9.08 -2.90 -19.42
C ARG A 51 10.43 -3.59 -19.61
N LYS A 52 11.47 -2.87 -19.98
CA LYS A 52 12.80 -3.47 -20.23
C LYS A 52 13.34 -4.13 -18.95
N LYS A 53 14.03 -5.26 -19.11
CA LYS A 53 14.74 -5.91 -18.01
C LYS A 53 15.74 -4.93 -17.41
N GLY A 54 15.68 -4.73 -16.08
CA GLY A 54 16.50 -3.72 -15.38
C GLY A 54 15.84 -2.36 -15.19
N SER A 55 14.68 -2.04 -15.81
CA SER A 55 13.91 -0.83 -15.52
C SER A 55 13.11 -0.97 -14.21
N ASN A 56 12.68 0.18 -13.67
CA ASN A 56 11.76 0.25 -12.55
C ASN A 56 10.49 -0.58 -12.80
N ARG A 57 9.85 -1.02 -11.73
CA ARG A 57 8.58 -1.72 -11.77
C ARG A 57 7.43 -0.76 -11.56
N THR A 58 6.29 -1.05 -12.17
CA THR A 58 5.04 -0.44 -11.77
C THR A 58 4.66 -1.01 -10.42
N ALA A 59 4.45 -0.15 -9.44
CA ALA A 59 3.97 -0.53 -8.13
C ALA A 59 2.56 0.00 -7.90
N ILE A 60 1.69 -0.86 -7.37
CA ILE A 60 0.34 -0.49 -6.94
C ILE A 60 0.19 -0.96 -5.50
N ALA A 61 -0.06 -0.03 -4.59
CA ALA A 61 -0.33 -0.30 -3.19
C ALA A 61 -1.78 0.02 -2.84
N VAL A 62 -2.41 -0.84 -2.04
CA VAL A 62 -3.76 -0.62 -1.50
C VAL A 62 -3.66 -0.46 0.00
N VAL A 63 -4.01 0.72 0.50
CA VAL A 63 -3.94 1.07 1.93
C VAL A 63 -5.33 1.39 2.45
N GLY A 64 -5.70 0.79 3.58
CA GLY A 64 -6.89 1.12 4.34
C GLY A 64 -6.58 2.13 5.43
N ILE A 65 -7.48 3.09 5.66
CA ILE A 65 -7.39 4.04 6.77
C ILE A 65 -8.57 3.84 7.70
N ASP A 66 -8.30 3.68 8.99
CA ASP A 66 -9.32 3.55 10.03
C ASP A 66 -9.75 4.91 10.63
N ALA A 67 -10.65 4.87 11.62
CA ALA A 67 -11.14 6.08 12.29
C ALA A 67 -10.06 6.86 13.06
N ASN A 68 -8.95 6.21 13.38
CA ASN A 68 -7.83 6.79 14.13
C ASN A 68 -6.67 7.22 13.22
N TYR A 69 -6.88 7.26 11.89
CA TYR A 69 -5.85 7.51 10.87
C TYR A 69 -4.76 6.44 10.77
N ASN A 70 -4.93 5.30 11.44
CA ASN A 70 -4.02 4.18 11.24
C ASN A 70 -4.11 3.65 9.81
N LYS A 71 -2.98 3.29 9.25
CA LYS A 71 -2.80 2.84 7.87
C LYS A 71 -2.52 1.34 7.85
N PHE A 72 -3.25 0.61 7.02
CA PHE A 72 -3.15 -0.84 6.88
C PHE A 72 -2.85 -1.18 5.43
N LEU A 73 -1.69 -1.76 5.14
CA LEU A 73 -1.47 -2.35 3.82
C LEU A 73 -2.45 -3.51 3.64
N LEU A 74 -3.33 -3.40 2.66
CA LEU A 74 -4.38 -4.39 2.39
C LEU A 74 -4.05 -5.29 1.20
N ASP A 75 -3.37 -4.76 0.19
CA ASP A 75 -3.06 -5.46 -1.06
C ASP A 75 -2.00 -4.70 -1.85
N GLY A 76 -1.51 -5.29 -2.95
CA GLY A 76 -0.60 -4.59 -3.83
C GLY A 76 0.02 -5.48 -4.90
N VAL A 77 0.76 -4.88 -5.80
CA VAL A 77 1.56 -5.54 -6.83
C VAL A 77 2.78 -4.68 -7.18
N CYS A 78 3.91 -5.31 -7.47
CA CYS A 78 5.13 -4.64 -7.91
C CYS A 78 5.73 -5.43 -9.09
N HIS A 79 5.36 -5.06 -10.32
CA HIS A 79 5.70 -5.76 -11.55
C HIS A 79 5.94 -4.82 -12.73
N ARG A 80 6.51 -5.33 -13.81
CA ARG A 80 6.60 -4.64 -15.10
C ARG A 80 5.29 -4.79 -15.86
N LEU A 81 4.36 -3.87 -15.60
CA LEU A 81 3.03 -3.87 -16.21
C LEU A 81 2.99 -2.97 -17.45
N SER A 82 2.35 -3.44 -18.51
CA SER A 82 1.91 -2.61 -19.63
C SER A 82 0.78 -1.68 -19.20
N LEU A 83 0.42 -0.73 -20.04
CA LEU A 83 -0.68 0.19 -19.79
C LEU A 83 -2.01 -0.54 -19.58
N SER A 84 -2.31 -1.55 -20.40
CA SER A 84 -3.51 -2.37 -20.27
C SER A 84 -3.49 -3.22 -19.00
N GLU A 85 -2.33 -3.82 -18.64
CA GLU A 85 -2.19 -4.58 -17.39
C GLU A 85 -2.33 -3.68 -16.16
N ARG A 86 -1.86 -2.43 -16.22
CA ARG A 86 -2.09 -1.42 -15.16
C ARG A 86 -3.57 -1.12 -14.99
N TRP A 87 -4.28 -0.90 -16.10
CA TRP A 87 -5.74 -0.71 -16.08
C TRP A 87 -6.47 -1.88 -15.43
N GLU A 88 -6.18 -3.11 -15.87
CA GLU A 88 -6.81 -4.31 -15.32
C GLU A 88 -6.51 -4.49 -13.82
N ALA A 89 -5.28 -4.22 -13.39
CA ALA A 89 -4.91 -4.29 -11.98
C ALA A 89 -5.66 -3.25 -11.14
N LEU A 90 -5.75 -2.00 -11.59
CA LEU A 90 -6.49 -0.94 -10.90
C LEU A 90 -7.99 -1.28 -10.79
N LYS A 91 -8.59 -1.74 -11.88
CA LYS A 91 -10.00 -2.16 -11.94
C LYS A 91 -10.26 -3.35 -11.01
N MET A 92 -9.36 -4.34 -11.03
CA MET A 92 -9.43 -5.51 -10.15
C MET A 92 -9.38 -5.11 -8.67
N PHE A 93 -8.38 -4.32 -8.27
CA PHE A 93 -8.25 -3.86 -6.88
C PHE A 93 -9.46 -3.03 -6.45
N ARG A 94 -9.88 -2.09 -7.29
CA ARG A 94 -11.08 -1.29 -6.99
C ARG A 94 -12.31 -2.16 -6.80
N THR A 95 -12.56 -3.10 -7.71
CA THR A 95 -13.73 -3.99 -7.64
C THR A 95 -13.68 -4.85 -6.39
N LYS A 96 -12.53 -5.45 -6.09
CA LYS A 96 -12.32 -6.26 -4.89
C LYS A 96 -12.62 -5.46 -3.62
N TRP A 97 -12.01 -4.31 -3.48
CA TRP A 97 -12.11 -3.54 -2.23
C TRP A 97 -13.43 -2.78 -2.11
N LYS A 98 -14.05 -2.35 -3.21
CA LYS A 98 -15.41 -1.77 -3.17
C LYS A 98 -16.46 -2.78 -2.69
N ARG A 99 -16.26 -4.07 -2.95
CA ARG A 99 -17.14 -5.17 -2.50
C ARG A 99 -16.77 -5.71 -1.12
N ALA A 100 -15.59 -5.38 -0.62
CA ALA A 100 -15.12 -5.90 0.66
C ALA A 100 -15.95 -5.31 1.81
N PRO A 101 -16.45 -6.17 2.73
CA PRO A 101 -17.25 -5.71 3.86
C PRO A 101 -16.50 -4.68 4.71
N GLY A 102 -17.22 -3.65 5.13
CA GLY A 102 -16.67 -2.59 5.98
C GLY A 102 -15.88 -1.50 5.25
N ILE A 103 -15.57 -1.67 3.96
CA ILE A 103 -14.96 -0.60 3.16
C ILE A 103 -16.03 0.43 2.78
N ARG A 104 -15.84 1.69 3.17
CA ARG A 104 -16.79 2.78 2.96
C ARG A 104 -16.57 3.49 1.64
N GLU A 105 -15.31 3.76 1.32
CA GLU A 105 -14.91 4.46 0.12
C GLU A 105 -13.68 3.79 -0.50
N VAL A 106 -13.55 3.86 -1.84
CA VAL A 106 -12.35 3.44 -2.56
C VAL A 106 -11.95 4.56 -3.50
N LYS A 107 -10.77 5.14 -3.28
CA LYS A 107 -10.16 6.15 -4.16
C LYS A 107 -8.95 5.59 -4.86
N ILE A 108 -8.72 6.04 -6.10
CA ILE A 108 -7.55 5.65 -6.90
C ILE A 108 -6.72 6.90 -7.18
N GLY A 109 -5.43 6.85 -6.77
CA GLY A 109 -4.42 7.82 -7.15
C GLY A 109 -3.46 7.21 -8.16
N TYR A 110 -3.12 7.98 -9.19
CA TYR A 110 -2.20 7.59 -10.24
C TYR A 110 -1.12 8.66 -10.40
N GLU A 111 0.14 8.26 -10.26
CA GLU A 111 1.23 9.22 -10.45
C GLU A 111 1.29 9.68 -11.91
N ARG A 112 1.27 11.00 -12.07
CA ARG A 112 1.40 11.60 -13.38
C ARG A 112 2.87 11.57 -13.81
N TYR A 113 3.16 10.75 -14.75
CA TYR A 113 4.47 10.71 -15.38
C TYR A 113 4.32 11.13 -16.84
N GLY A 114 4.75 12.35 -17.15
CA GLY A 114 5.06 12.85 -18.49
C GLY A 114 3.99 12.77 -19.57
N ALA A 115 3.07 11.84 -19.52
CA ALA A 115 2.11 11.62 -20.58
C ALA A 115 0.68 11.62 -20.05
N GLN A 116 -0.09 12.56 -20.49
CA GLN A 116 -1.54 12.64 -20.44
C GLN A 116 -2.24 11.36 -20.97
N SER A 117 -1.48 10.51 -21.66
CA SER A 117 -1.96 9.30 -22.34
C SER A 117 -2.50 8.20 -21.44
N ASP A 118 -1.95 7.98 -20.24
CA ASP A 118 -2.41 6.89 -19.37
C ASP A 118 -3.83 7.16 -18.83
N ILE A 119 -4.09 8.37 -18.38
CA ILE A 119 -5.42 8.76 -17.89
C ILE A 119 -6.46 8.80 -19.02
N GLU A 120 -6.06 9.26 -20.21
CA GLU A 120 -6.93 9.24 -21.39
C GLU A 120 -7.29 7.80 -21.79
N HIS A 121 -6.30 6.90 -21.78
CA HIS A 121 -6.55 5.48 -22.00
C HIS A 121 -7.53 4.91 -20.96
N PHE A 122 -7.38 5.23 -19.67
CA PHE A 122 -8.30 4.76 -18.65
C PHE A 122 -9.71 5.29 -18.84
N LYS A 123 -9.89 6.54 -19.24
CA LYS A 123 -11.19 7.10 -19.60
C LYS A 123 -11.84 6.37 -20.76
N GLU A 124 -11.05 6.05 -21.80
CA GLU A 124 -11.54 5.29 -22.94
C GLU A 124 -11.93 3.85 -22.55
N MET A 125 -11.12 3.19 -21.72
CA MET A 125 -11.44 1.86 -21.22
C MET A 125 -12.70 1.86 -20.35
N MET A 126 -12.91 2.91 -19.53
CA MET A 126 -14.16 3.09 -18.77
C MET A 126 -15.37 3.23 -19.69
N ARG A 127 -15.21 3.97 -20.79
CA ARG A 127 -16.28 4.14 -21.79
C ARG A 127 -16.63 2.82 -22.47
N ILE A 128 -15.62 2.00 -22.79
CA ILE A 128 -15.82 0.71 -23.47
C ILE A 128 -16.49 -0.30 -22.54
N ASP A 129 -16.10 -0.39 -21.28
CA ASP A 129 -16.63 -1.39 -20.33
C ASP A 129 -17.83 -0.90 -19.51
N GLY A 130 -18.30 0.32 -19.77
CA GLY A 130 -19.45 0.93 -19.08
C GLY A 130 -19.17 1.26 -17.60
N SER A 131 -17.92 1.25 -17.16
CA SER A 131 -17.56 1.66 -15.82
C SER A 131 -17.32 3.18 -15.75
N SER A 132 -17.49 3.75 -14.55
CA SER A 132 -17.17 5.15 -14.31
C SER A 132 -16.70 5.33 -12.86
N PHE A 133 -15.47 5.82 -12.71
CA PHE A 133 -14.94 6.17 -11.41
C PHE A 133 -13.78 7.17 -11.55
N PRO A 134 -13.58 8.05 -10.55
CA PRO A 134 -12.49 9.00 -10.59
C PRO A 134 -11.14 8.31 -10.39
N VAL A 135 -10.15 8.75 -11.16
CA VAL A 135 -8.72 8.49 -10.95
C VAL A 135 -8.07 9.84 -10.70
N TYR A 136 -7.52 10.03 -9.52
CA TYR A 136 -6.89 11.27 -9.09
C TYR A 136 -5.43 11.30 -9.54
N GLU A 137 -5.01 12.39 -10.17
CA GLU A 137 -3.61 12.58 -10.52
C GLU A 137 -2.80 12.92 -9.27
N LEU A 138 -1.73 12.15 -9.03
CA LEU A 138 -0.80 12.41 -7.94
C LEU A 138 0.40 13.17 -8.49
N ASN A 139 0.59 14.39 -8.02
CA ASN A 139 1.70 15.25 -8.41
C ASN A 139 2.65 15.42 -7.22
N TRP A 140 3.94 15.33 -7.49
CA TRP A 140 4.98 15.70 -6.53
C TRP A 140 5.52 17.08 -6.88
N THR A 141 5.41 18.02 -5.96
CA THR A 141 5.85 19.41 -6.15
C THR A 141 7.24 19.70 -5.59
N GLY A 142 7.84 18.77 -4.85
CA GLY A 142 9.18 18.90 -4.27
C GLY A 142 10.24 18.37 -5.21
N GLY A 143 11.03 19.21 -5.85
CA GLY A 143 12.23 18.87 -6.62
C GLY A 143 12.19 17.62 -7.51
N GLY A 144 13.09 17.50 -8.48
CA GLY A 144 13.22 16.32 -9.34
C GLY A 144 14.40 15.42 -8.97
N GLY A 145 14.35 14.13 -9.36
CA GLY A 145 15.47 13.20 -9.26
C GLY A 145 15.39 12.20 -8.08
N SER A 146 16.47 11.49 -7.84
CA SER A 146 16.55 10.41 -6.83
C SER A 146 16.34 10.92 -5.41
N GLN A 147 16.82 12.10 -5.07
CA GLN A 147 16.61 12.73 -3.78
C GLN A 147 15.13 12.97 -3.50
N SER A 148 14.39 13.45 -4.50
CA SER A 148 12.94 13.63 -4.40
C SER A 148 12.19 12.33 -4.12
N LYS A 149 12.64 11.20 -4.67
CA LYS A 149 12.06 9.88 -4.39
C LYS A 149 12.35 9.45 -2.96
N GLN A 150 13.56 9.65 -2.47
CA GLN A 150 13.92 9.36 -1.09
C GLN A 150 13.11 10.20 -0.10
N ASP A 151 12.97 11.51 -0.35
CA ASP A 151 12.19 12.42 0.48
C ASP A 151 10.71 11.99 0.57
N ARG A 152 10.14 11.51 -0.55
CA ARG A 152 8.77 10.98 -0.55
C ARG A 152 8.63 9.74 0.34
N ILE A 153 9.53 8.79 0.18
CA ILE A 153 9.52 7.54 0.95
C ILE A 153 9.78 7.82 2.43
N GLN A 154 10.64 8.79 2.75
CA GLN A 154 10.93 9.21 4.12
C GLN A 154 9.68 9.66 4.88
N ARG A 155 8.63 10.14 4.20
CA ARG A 155 7.35 10.51 4.82
C ARG A 155 6.65 9.34 5.53
N LEU A 156 7.02 8.09 5.23
CA LEU A 156 6.51 6.92 5.93
C LEU A 156 7.07 6.79 7.36
N GLU A 157 8.25 7.38 7.63
CA GLU A 157 8.98 7.18 8.90
C GLU A 157 8.15 7.51 10.14
N PRO A 158 7.47 8.67 10.24
CA PRO A 158 6.69 9.00 11.43
C PRO A 158 5.64 7.93 11.76
N ASP A 159 4.85 7.53 10.77
CA ASP A 159 3.79 6.53 10.97
C ASP A 159 4.34 5.13 11.29
N LEU A 160 5.46 4.75 10.70
CA LEU A 160 6.14 3.48 11.00
C LEU A 160 6.66 3.48 12.44
N LYS A 161 7.35 4.55 12.83
CA LYS A 161 7.95 4.72 14.15
C LYS A 161 6.90 4.81 15.26
N ASP A 162 5.81 5.55 15.01
CA ASP A 162 4.73 5.72 15.98
C ASP A 162 3.76 4.53 16.02
N GLY A 163 3.97 3.50 15.20
CA GLY A 163 3.14 2.31 15.17
C GLY A 163 1.75 2.55 14.60
N SER A 164 1.58 3.51 13.70
CA SER A 164 0.32 3.82 13.01
C SER A 164 0.26 3.33 11.57
N PHE A 165 1.32 2.65 11.09
CA PHE A 165 1.36 1.96 9.82
C PHE A 165 1.59 0.46 10.02
N PHE A 166 0.72 -0.37 9.43
CA PHE A 166 0.70 -1.81 9.65
C PHE A 166 0.76 -2.59 8.34
N PHE A 167 1.55 -3.66 8.35
CA PHE A 167 1.66 -4.64 7.26
C PHE A 167 0.89 -5.92 7.62
N PRO A 168 0.34 -6.65 6.63
CA PRO A 168 -0.38 -7.88 6.95
C PRO A 168 0.59 -8.95 7.48
N PHE A 169 0.22 -9.57 8.59
CA PHE A 169 0.95 -10.70 9.14
C PHE A 169 0.91 -11.89 8.19
N PRO A 170 2.06 -12.50 7.85
CA PRO A 170 2.10 -13.63 6.91
C PRO A 170 1.51 -14.89 7.54
N THR A 171 0.19 -15.02 7.49
CA THR A 171 -0.53 -16.10 8.17
C THR A 171 -0.70 -17.31 7.27
N ASP A 172 -0.14 -18.47 7.67
CA ASP A 172 -0.58 -19.78 7.24
C ASP A 172 -1.77 -20.22 8.09
N GLU A 173 -2.72 -20.96 7.53
CA GLU A 173 -3.86 -21.50 8.31
C GLU A 173 -3.40 -22.30 9.54
N LYS A 174 -2.24 -22.95 9.45
CA LYS A 174 -1.62 -23.69 10.54
C LYS A 174 -1.12 -22.81 11.70
N ARG A 175 -0.89 -21.52 11.42
CA ARG A 175 -0.36 -20.53 12.38
C ARG A 175 -1.41 -19.51 12.81
N LEU A 176 -2.68 -19.74 12.48
CA LEU A 176 -3.76 -18.86 12.96
C LEU A 176 -3.71 -18.76 14.48
N THR A 177 -3.67 -17.54 14.98
CA THR A 177 -3.82 -17.27 16.42
C THR A 177 -5.21 -17.70 16.89
N SER A 178 -5.39 -17.87 18.20
CA SER A 178 -6.72 -18.16 18.77
C SER A 178 -7.74 -17.09 18.36
N HIS A 179 -7.33 -15.83 18.34
CA HIS A 179 -8.17 -14.71 17.93
C HIS A 179 -8.59 -14.79 16.46
N GLN A 180 -7.68 -15.10 15.55
CA GLN A 180 -7.99 -15.31 14.14
C GLN A 180 -8.91 -16.51 13.92
N LYS A 181 -8.72 -17.60 14.69
CA LYS A 181 -9.62 -18.77 14.65
C LYS A 181 -11.04 -18.42 15.08
N ASP A 182 -11.19 -17.60 16.12
CA ASP A 182 -12.50 -17.12 16.57
C ASP A 182 -13.21 -16.28 15.50
N TYR A 183 -12.48 -15.42 14.79
CA TYR A 183 -13.03 -14.67 13.67
C TYR A 183 -13.45 -15.56 12.50
N LYS A 184 -12.68 -16.61 12.19
CA LYS A 184 -13.02 -17.59 11.17
C LYS A 184 -14.33 -18.32 11.52
N ILE A 185 -14.45 -18.76 12.77
CA ILE A 185 -15.66 -19.42 13.28
C ILE A 185 -16.87 -18.49 13.17
N LYS A 186 -16.71 -17.19 13.44
CA LYS A 186 -17.76 -16.16 13.32
C LYS A 186 -18.05 -15.72 11.87
N LYS A 187 -17.49 -16.40 10.85
CA LYS A 187 -17.61 -16.06 9.42
C LYS A 187 -17.11 -14.66 9.05
N GLN A 188 -16.11 -14.15 9.75
CA GLN A 188 -15.48 -12.86 9.48
C GLN A 188 -14.08 -13.02 8.88
N GLU A 189 -13.87 -14.08 8.08
CA GLU A 189 -12.57 -14.41 7.45
C GLU A 189 -12.02 -13.29 6.56
N PHE A 190 -12.89 -12.40 6.06
CA PHE A 190 -12.48 -11.26 5.25
C PHE A 190 -11.73 -10.17 6.03
N LEU A 191 -11.74 -10.22 7.37
CA LEU A 191 -10.96 -9.33 8.23
C LEU A 191 -9.57 -9.87 8.54
N ILE A 192 -9.37 -11.16 8.35
CA ILE A 192 -8.10 -11.84 8.70
C ILE A 192 -7.06 -11.54 7.61
N SER A 193 -5.85 -11.23 8.04
CA SER A 193 -4.72 -11.04 7.14
C SER A 193 -4.40 -12.32 6.38
N LYS A 194 -4.03 -12.17 5.12
CA LYS A 194 -3.60 -13.28 4.25
C LYS A 194 -2.31 -12.88 3.53
N LYS A 195 -1.51 -13.87 3.17
CA LYS A 195 -0.37 -13.64 2.28
C LYS A 195 -0.81 -12.96 1.00
N ILE A 196 -0.09 -11.93 0.59
CA ILE A 196 -0.30 -11.28 -0.70
C ILE A 196 0.56 -12.01 -1.74
N LEU A 197 0.06 -13.16 -2.21
CA LEU A 197 0.78 -13.97 -3.17
C LEU A 197 0.73 -13.35 -4.57
N ARG A 198 1.90 -13.25 -5.21
CA ARG A 198 2.07 -12.78 -6.59
C ARG A 198 2.96 -13.73 -7.36
N LYS A 199 2.86 -13.72 -8.68
CA LYS A 199 3.79 -14.43 -9.57
C LYS A 199 4.79 -13.44 -10.12
N ASN A 200 6.07 -13.80 -10.09
CA ASN A 200 7.09 -13.00 -10.77
C ASN A 200 7.08 -13.24 -12.29
N GLU A 201 7.97 -12.58 -13.03
CA GLU A 201 8.09 -12.70 -14.49
C GLU A 201 8.42 -14.12 -14.95
N GLU A 202 9.01 -14.95 -14.09
CA GLU A 202 9.36 -16.35 -14.33
C GLU A 202 8.22 -17.31 -13.92
N GLY A 203 7.08 -16.78 -13.47
CA GLY A 203 5.94 -17.56 -12.99
C GLY A 203 6.08 -18.09 -11.55
N LYS A 204 7.18 -17.80 -10.85
CA LYS A 204 7.40 -18.22 -9.47
C LYS A 204 6.53 -17.41 -8.52
N VAL A 205 5.82 -18.10 -7.63
CA VAL A 205 4.99 -17.48 -6.60
C VAL A 205 5.86 -16.96 -5.46
N TYR A 206 5.59 -15.73 -5.02
CA TYR A 206 6.22 -15.11 -3.86
C TYR A 206 5.21 -14.34 -3.03
N ASP A 207 5.53 -14.11 -1.75
CA ASP A 207 4.77 -13.23 -0.88
C ASP A 207 5.29 -11.79 -1.06
N LEU A 208 4.41 -10.89 -1.49
CA LEU A 208 4.76 -9.49 -1.74
C LEU A 208 5.26 -8.79 -0.47
N VAL A 209 4.64 -9.07 0.68
CA VAL A 209 4.97 -8.40 1.97
C VAL A 209 6.36 -8.80 2.44
N ASP A 210 6.65 -10.10 2.41
CA ASP A 210 7.98 -10.63 2.75
C ASP A 210 9.04 -10.10 1.77
N TRP A 211 8.69 -10.04 0.48
CA TRP A 211 9.58 -9.49 -0.54
C TRP A 211 9.86 -8.00 -0.31
N VAL A 212 8.84 -7.18 -0.03
CA VAL A 212 8.98 -5.74 0.27
C VAL A 212 9.83 -5.54 1.52
N LYS A 213 9.57 -6.29 2.59
CA LYS A 213 10.37 -6.20 3.82
C LYS A 213 11.85 -6.40 3.55
N LYS A 214 12.20 -7.49 2.84
CA LYS A 214 13.59 -7.91 2.61
C LYS A 214 14.31 -7.11 1.54
N ASN A 215 13.60 -6.71 0.46
CA ASN A 215 14.25 -6.15 -0.72
C ASN A 215 14.08 -4.64 -0.87
N GLU A 216 13.19 -4.03 -0.09
CA GLU A 216 12.98 -2.58 -0.13
C GLU A 216 13.11 -1.94 1.26
N TYR A 217 12.29 -2.35 2.22
CA TYR A 217 12.21 -1.72 3.54
C TYR A 217 13.54 -1.76 4.29
N MET A 218 14.13 -2.94 4.44
CA MET A 218 15.39 -3.15 5.17
C MET A 218 16.62 -2.60 4.42
N LEU A 219 16.47 -2.24 3.16
CA LEU A 219 17.57 -1.73 2.33
C LEU A 219 17.48 -0.23 2.05
N PHE A 220 16.37 0.41 2.42
CA PHE A 220 16.20 1.86 2.23
C PHE A 220 17.13 2.63 3.19
N PRO A 221 17.83 3.69 2.75
CA PRO A 221 17.80 4.35 1.46
C PRO A 221 18.85 3.90 0.44
N THR A 222 19.55 2.77 0.67
CA THR A 222 20.64 2.31 -0.19
C THR A 222 20.21 1.86 -1.59
N ILE A 223 18.91 1.61 -1.76
CA ILE A 223 18.28 1.26 -3.03
C ILE A 223 17.18 2.26 -3.38
N HIS A 224 16.65 2.15 -4.59
CA HIS A 224 15.48 2.92 -5.06
C HIS A 224 14.24 2.03 -5.09
N PRO A 225 13.49 1.92 -3.97
CA PRO A 225 12.36 1.03 -3.86
C PRO A 225 11.16 1.57 -4.66
N ASP A 226 10.51 0.69 -5.43
CA ASP A 226 9.34 1.07 -6.23
C ASP A 226 8.04 0.92 -5.42
N PHE A 227 7.94 -0.14 -4.59
CA PHE A 227 6.73 -0.36 -3.82
C PHE A 227 6.58 0.60 -2.64
N LEU A 228 7.67 0.91 -1.94
CA LEU A 228 7.64 1.92 -0.86
C LEU A 228 7.35 3.32 -1.41
N ASP A 229 7.78 3.61 -2.65
CA ASP A 229 7.44 4.88 -3.30
C ASP A 229 5.93 4.95 -3.56
N ALA A 230 5.34 3.93 -4.19
CA ALA A 230 3.89 3.84 -4.37
C ALA A 230 3.13 3.92 -3.03
N LEU A 231 3.66 3.28 -1.97
CA LEU A 231 3.06 3.29 -0.64
C LEU A 231 3.06 4.71 -0.04
N SER A 232 4.15 5.45 -0.21
CA SER A 232 4.29 6.82 0.29
C SER A 232 3.33 7.82 -0.35
N ARG A 233 2.73 7.46 -1.51
CA ARG A 233 1.73 8.28 -2.20
C ARG A 233 0.41 8.40 -1.44
N ILE A 234 0.23 7.63 -0.35
CA ILE A 234 -0.94 7.79 0.54
C ILE A 234 -1.04 9.23 1.11
N TYR A 235 0.11 9.90 1.29
CA TYR A 235 0.15 11.28 1.79
C TYR A 235 -0.22 12.33 0.72
N ASP A 236 -0.32 11.93 -0.54
CA ASP A 236 -0.74 12.78 -1.65
C ASP A 236 -2.24 12.59 -1.99
N MET A 237 -2.93 11.70 -1.26
CA MET A 237 -4.31 11.30 -1.53
C MET A 237 -5.37 12.11 -0.76
N ASP A 238 -4.99 13.10 0.06
CA ASP A 238 -5.91 13.72 1.04
C ASP A 238 -6.72 12.66 1.78
N ALA A 239 -5.99 11.68 2.30
CA ALA A 239 -6.59 10.46 2.80
C ALA A 239 -7.32 10.72 4.12
N MET A 240 -8.62 10.43 4.15
CA MET A 240 -9.53 10.70 5.26
C MET A 240 -10.02 9.42 5.91
N PRO A 241 -10.25 9.43 7.23
CA PRO A 241 -10.87 8.32 7.92
C PRO A 241 -12.32 8.11 7.46
N PRO A 242 -12.87 6.90 7.65
CA PRO A 242 -14.27 6.64 7.36
C PRO A 242 -15.17 7.44 8.30
N ILE A 243 -16.12 8.15 7.75
CA ILE A 243 -17.13 8.89 8.54
C ILE A 243 -17.98 7.87 9.29
N SER A 244 -18.00 7.95 10.61
CA SER A 244 -18.94 7.21 11.43
C SER A 244 -20.35 7.72 11.14
N ARG A 245 -21.21 6.90 10.54
CA ARG A 245 -22.64 7.18 10.52
C ARG A 245 -23.15 6.95 11.95
N THR A 246 -23.15 7.97 12.76
CA THR A 246 -23.95 7.97 13.98
C THR A 246 -25.38 7.65 13.53
N ARG A 247 -25.95 6.52 13.99
CA ARG A 247 -27.40 6.31 13.91
C ARG A 247 -27.97 7.54 14.63
N ARG A 248 -28.63 8.44 13.91
CA ARG A 248 -29.61 9.30 14.52
C ARG A 248 -30.58 8.35 15.21
N SER A 249 -30.57 8.34 16.53
CA SER A 249 -31.65 7.79 17.31
C SER A 249 -32.91 8.47 16.78
N LEU A 250 -33.76 7.70 16.13
CA LEU A 250 -35.16 8.07 15.95
C LEU A 250 -35.72 8.01 17.38
N GLU A 251 -35.57 9.09 18.13
CA GLU A 251 -36.46 9.35 19.25
C GLU A 251 -37.82 9.52 18.60
N PRO A 252 -38.82 8.73 18.97
CA PRO A 252 -40.16 8.96 18.52
C PRO A 252 -40.60 10.31 19.09
N ASP A 253 -40.98 11.25 18.23
CA ASP A 253 -41.62 12.49 18.63
C ASP A 253 -42.76 12.19 19.60
N ALA A 254 -42.50 12.39 20.88
CA ALA A 254 -43.49 12.34 21.92
C ALA A 254 -44.17 13.71 22.05
N GLU A 255 -44.78 14.17 20.97
CA GLU A 255 -45.72 15.33 21.04
C GLU A 255 -46.71 15.25 19.87
N ALA A 256 -47.71 14.39 20.05
CA ALA A 256 -49.00 14.56 19.39
C ALA A 256 -50.09 14.09 20.36
N ARG A 257 -50.28 14.81 21.42
CA ARG A 257 -51.52 14.81 22.20
C ARG A 257 -51.91 16.28 22.38
N TYR A 258 -52.85 16.72 21.57
CA TYR A 258 -54.01 17.54 21.91
C TYR A 258 -54.86 17.71 20.65
#